data_9e2df1e3a33aa3cefc5d626ba05a551d
#
_entry.id   9e2df1e3a33aa3cefc5d626ba05a551d
#
_cell.length_a   1.000
_cell.length_b   1.000
_cell.length_c   1.000
_cell.angle_alpha   90.00
_cell.angle_beta   90.00
_cell.angle_gamma   90.00
#
_symmetry.space_group_name_H-M   'P 1'
#
loop_
_entity.id
_entity.type
_entity.pdbx_description
1 polymer ?
#
loop_
_entity_poly.entity_id
_entity_poly.type
_entity_poly.pdbx_seq_one_letter_code
_entity_poly.pdbx_strand_id
1 'polypeptide(L)' 'MQFAMAKFDGVIGQSLMTIERSEDEVVFVFQDNRFMFVNAVNGKLNVSSVPE' A
#
# COMPACT_ATOMS: atom_id res chain seq x y z
N MET A 1 18.55 -5.81 5.10
CA MET A 1 17.99 -5.53 4.43
C MET A 1 17.24 -4.52 4.53
N GLN A 2 16.95 -4.00 4.02
CA GLN A 2 16.32 -3.06 4.13
C GLN A 2 15.39 -2.81 3.35
N PHE A 3 14.63 -2.34 3.38
CA PHE A 3 13.70 -2.12 2.72
C PHE A 3 13.47 -0.92 2.39
N ALA A 4 13.81 -0.41 1.98
CA ALA A 4 13.69 0.70 1.63
C ALA A 4 12.60 1.18 1.23
N MET A 5 11.96 1.15 1.17
CA MET A 5 11.03 1.55 0.67
C MET A 5 10.30 2.42 1.05
N ALA A 6 9.75 2.57 0.99
CA ALA A 6 8.92 3.33 0.96
C ALA A 6 8.60 4.07 1.88
N LYS A 7 8.07 4.89 1.72
CA LYS A 7 7.76 5.67 2.50
C LYS A 7 6.49 5.37 3.07
N PHE A 8 6.27 4.49 3.92
CA PHE A 8 5.02 4.15 4.48
C PHE A 8 4.68 4.96 5.71
N ASP A 9 5.51 5.91 6.05
CA ASP A 9 5.22 6.71 7.23
C ASP A 9 3.87 7.39 7.12
N GLY A 10 3.44 7.70 5.92
CA GLY A 10 2.18 8.39 5.79
C GLY A 10 0.95 7.55 6.07
N VAL A 11 1.09 6.24 6.02
CA VAL A 11 -0.04 5.38 6.28
C VAL A 11 0.05 4.70 7.62
N ILE A 12 1.21 4.69 8.24
CA ILE A 12 1.34 4.06 9.52
C ILE A 12 0.56 4.87 10.55
N GLY A 13 -0.30 4.22 11.26
CA GLY A 13 -1.13 4.90 12.25
C GLY A 13 -2.41 5.48 11.71
N GLN A 14 -2.62 5.43 10.41
CA GLN A 14 -3.85 5.93 9.85
C GLN A 14 -4.95 4.90 10.00
N SER A 15 -6.17 5.38 10.07
CA SER A 15 -7.30 4.47 10.15
C SER A 15 -7.61 3.90 8.79
N LEU A 16 -7.79 2.62 8.73
CA LEU A 16 -8.11 1.95 7.49
C LEU A 16 -9.60 2.10 7.23
N MET A 17 -9.95 2.55 6.04
CA MET A 17 -11.34 2.76 5.70
C MET A 17 -11.91 1.61 4.92
N THR A 18 -11.17 1.09 3.98
CA THR A 18 -11.69 -0.01 3.20
C THR A 18 -10.54 -0.72 2.50
N ILE A 19 -10.80 -1.90 2.02
CA ILE A 19 -9.80 -2.69 1.31
C ILE A 19 -10.46 -3.16 0.04
N GLU A 20 -9.78 -3.01 -1.07
CA GLU A 20 -10.26 -3.51 -2.34
C GLU A 20 -9.25 -4.51 -2.88
N ARG A 21 -9.75 -5.53 -3.51
CA ARG A 21 -8.87 -6.60 -3.96
C ARG A 21 -9.25 -7.02 -5.35
N SER A 22 -8.28 -7.27 -6.17
CA SER A 22 -8.50 -7.90 -7.45
C SER A 22 -7.56 -9.10 -7.52
N GLU A 23 -7.34 -9.62 -8.71
CA GLU A 23 -6.58 -10.85 -8.78
C GLU A 23 -5.18 -10.73 -8.29
N ASP A 24 -4.48 -9.70 -8.67
CA ASP A 24 -3.09 -9.57 -8.32
C ASP A 24 -2.82 -8.32 -7.53
N GLU A 25 -3.81 -7.69 -6.98
CA GLU A 25 -3.58 -6.43 -6.33
C GLU A 25 -4.52 -6.23 -5.16
N VAL A 26 -4.01 -5.63 -4.12
CA VAL A 26 -4.81 -5.25 -2.97
C VAL A 26 -4.56 -3.78 -2.74
N VAL A 27 -5.63 -3.02 -2.56
CA VAL A 27 -5.53 -1.60 -2.30
C VAL A 27 -6.11 -1.35 -0.92
N PHE A 28 -5.31 -0.72 -0.07
CA PHE A 28 -5.76 -0.34 1.25
C PHE A 28 -6.05 1.15 1.21
N VAL A 29 -7.26 1.53 1.56
CA VAL A 29 -7.66 2.92 1.54
C VAL A 29 -7.72 3.41 2.97
N PHE A 30 -6.95 4.45 3.25
CA PHE A 30 -6.88 4.98 4.60
C PHE A 30 -7.52 6.36 4.62
N GLN A 31 -7.68 6.91 5.79
CA GLN A 31 -8.21 8.24 5.89
C GLN A 31 -7.22 9.25 5.33
N ASP A 32 -7.69 10.48 5.13
CA ASP A 32 -6.83 11.53 4.61
C ASP A 32 -6.42 11.26 3.19
N ASN A 33 -7.21 10.52 2.44
CA ASN A 33 -6.90 10.26 1.03
C ASN A 33 -5.56 9.59 0.86
N ARG A 34 -5.24 8.66 1.74
CA ARG A 34 -4.00 7.92 1.63
C ARG A 34 -4.32 6.51 1.20
N PHE A 35 -3.47 5.98 0.34
CA PHE A 35 -3.68 4.66 -0.23
C PHE A 35 -2.39 3.87 -0.18
N MET A 36 -2.50 2.59 -0.04
CA MET A 36 -1.35 1.72 -0.17
C MET A 36 -1.71 0.61 -1.14
N PHE A 37 -0.86 0.41 -2.12
CA PHE A 37 -1.09 -0.58 -3.15
C PHE A 37 -0.09 -1.70 -3.01
N VAL A 38 -0.59 -2.92 -3.06
CA VAL A 38 0.27 -4.10 -3.01
C VAL A 38 -0.12 -4.96 -4.19
N ASN A 39 0.80 -5.24 -5.06
CA ASN A 39 0.48 -6.12 -6.16
C ASN A 39 1.63 -7.08 -6.41
N ALA A 40 1.35 -8.12 -7.15
CA ALA A 40 2.32 -9.15 -7.44
C ALA A 40 2.61 -9.13 -8.93
N VAL A 41 3.88 -9.06 -9.27
CA VAL A 41 4.31 -9.07 -10.64
C VAL A 41 5.43 -10.10 -10.77
N ASN A 42 5.20 -11.12 -11.57
CA ASN A 42 6.22 -12.15 -11.78
C ASN A 42 6.71 -12.75 -10.47
N GLY A 43 5.77 -13.01 -9.57
CA GLY A 43 6.15 -13.64 -8.32
C GLY A 43 6.78 -12.71 -7.31
N LYS A 44 6.82 -11.42 -7.58
CA LYS A 44 7.41 -10.47 -6.66
C LYS A 44 6.36 -9.49 -6.23
N LEU A 45 6.47 -9.05 -5.00
CA LEU A 45 5.51 -8.08 -4.47
C LEU A 45 6.03 -6.69 -4.70
N ASN A 46 5.14 -5.84 -5.17
CA ASN A 46 5.42 -4.43 -5.29
C ASN A 46 4.52 -3.71 -4.34
N VAL A 47 5.07 -2.83 -3.53
CA VAL A 47 4.31 -2.11 -2.54
C VAL A 47 4.59 -0.63 -2.71
N SER A 48 3.55 0.16 -2.77
CA SER A 48 3.72 1.59 -2.88
C SER A 48 2.63 2.29 -2.09
N SER A 49 2.83 3.54 -1.80
CA SER A 49 1.83 4.31 -1.10
C SER A 49 1.70 5.68 -1.75
N VAL A 50 0.53 6.29 -1.61
CA VAL A 50 0.22 7.57 -2.20
C VAL A 50 -0.55 8.37 -1.18
N PRO A 51 -0.21 9.61 -0.97
CA PRO A 51 0.99 10.30 -1.46
C PRO A 51 2.23 9.80 -0.75
N GLU A 52 3.31 9.88 -1.45
CA GLU A 52 4.54 9.39 -0.89
C GLU A 52 5.08 10.28 0.20
#